data_c95f3394c630ed1983cee0a954738559
#
_entry.id   c95f3394c630ed1983cee0a954738559
#
_cell.length_a   1.000
_cell.length_b   1.000
_cell.length_c   1.000
_cell.angle_alpha   90.00
_cell.angle_beta   90.00
_cell.angle_gamma   90.00
#
_symmetry.space_group_name_H-M   'P 1'
#
loop_
_entity.id
_entity.type
_entity.pdbx_description
1 polymer ?
#
loop_
_entity_poly.entity_id
_entity_poly.type
_entity_poly.pdbx_seq_one_letter_code
_entity_poly.pdbx_strand_id
1 'polypeptide(L)'
;HTGEITIEPFELECIVRQRLANGGRSFFDEFFGNYKDVRAMRRSKPVTIQVKELPQFGKPAGFGGTVGNVTMATSLSADTVNANDAITYKVTFRGTGNLKLLKAPTINFPLDFEVYDPKESRDLNITENGTTGSVSFEYLIIPRYSGDYKIPAIRFSYFDSQSNTYKTIAGAEYNIHVRKGA
;
A
#
# COMPACT_ATOMS: atom_id res chain seq x y z
N HIS A 1 -16.50 7.82 -5.09
CA HIS A 1 -17.46 8.88 -4.82
C HIS A 1 -16.68 10.12 -4.42
N THR A 2 -17.00 11.25 -5.01
CA THR A 2 -16.50 12.58 -4.68
C THR A 2 -17.56 13.33 -3.90
N GLY A 3 -17.17 14.37 -3.17
CA GLY A 3 -18.05 15.18 -2.34
C GLY A 3 -17.81 15.00 -0.85
N GLU A 4 -18.79 15.39 -0.07
CA GLU A 4 -18.75 15.31 1.38
C GLU A 4 -19.18 13.94 1.86
N ILE A 5 -18.35 13.31 2.70
CA ILE A 5 -18.64 12.02 3.34
C ILE A 5 -18.57 12.22 4.84
N THR A 6 -19.68 11.93 5.54
CA THR A 6 -19.73 11.99 6.99
C THR A 6 -19.55 10.59 7.58
N ILE A 7 -18.56 10.45 8.45
CA ILE A 7 -18.38 9.27 9.29
C ILE A 7 -19.22 9.47 10.54
N GLU A 8 -20.21 8.60 10.71
CA GLU A 8 -21.12 8.64 11.86
C GLU A 8 -20.39 8.48 13.19
N PRO A 9 -20.94 9.05 14.27
CA PRO A 9 -20.36 8.93 15.58
C PRO A 9 -20.24 7.47 16.04
N PHE A 10 -19.13 7.14 16.64
CA PHE A 10 -18.92 5.87 17.34
C PHE A 10 -19.56 5.96 18.74
N GLU A 11 -20.36 4.96 19.12
CA GLU A 11 -20.97 4.84 20.43
C GLU A 11 -20.30 3.73 21.24
N LEU A 12 -19.91 4.06 22.45
CA LEU A 12 -19.27 3.14 23.39
C LEU A 12 -20.09 3.08 24.69
N GLU A 13 -20.58 1.89 25.02
CA GLU A 13 -21.17 1.61 26.34
C GLU A 13 -20.08 1.02 27.24
N CYS A 14 -19.82 1.69 28.36
CA CYS A 14 -18.85 1.27 29.36
C CYS A 14 -19.57 1.01 30.69
N ILE A 15 -19.15 -0.03 31.39
CA ILE A 15 -19.51 -0.23 32.79
C ILE A 15 -18.37 0.33 33.64
N VAL A 16 -18.63 1.43 34.36
CA VAL A 16 -17.66 2.09 35.19
C VAL A 16 -17.98 1.75 36.65
N ARG A 17 -17.04 1.09 37.35
CA ARG A 17 -17.16 0.82 38.75
C ARG A 17 -16.78 2.05 39.55
N GLN A 18 -17.75 2.67 40.22
CA GLN A 18 -17.54 3.85 41.06
C GLN A 18 -17.59 3.45 42.52
N ARG A 19 -16.65 3.97 43.32
CA ARG A 19 -16.69 3.88 44.76
C ARG A 19 -17.71 4.89 45.31
N LEU A 20 -18.72 4.41 45.99
CA LEU A 20 -19.67 5.28 46.67
C LEU A 20 -18.97 5.92 47.89
N ALA A 21 -18.78 7.24 47.85
CA ALA A 21 -18.36 8.03 48.98
C ALA A 21 -19.59 8.27 49.86
N ASN A 22 -19.96 7.31 50.69
CA ASN A 22 -20.98 7.52 51.72
C ASN A 22 -20.31 7.94 53.01
N GLY A 23 -20.76 9.08 53.54
CA GLY A 23 -20.34 9.65 54.81
C GLY A 23 -20.92 8.92 56.05
N GLY A 24 -20.76 7.60 56.12
CA GLY A 24 -21.11 6.81 57.29
C GLY A 24 -19.90 5.94 57.67
N ARG A 25 -19.25 6.27 58.81
CA ARG A 25 -18.17 5.49 59.38
C ARG A 25 -18.72 4.18 59.94
N SER A 26 -18.83 3.13 59.14
CA SER A 26 -18.92 1.75 59.58
C SER A 26 -17.60 1.05 59.31
N PHE A 27 -17.02 0.37 60.30
CA PHE A 27 -15.76 -0.38 60.17
C PHE A 27 -15.81 -1.47 59.09
N PHE A 28 -17.00 -1.91 58.69
CA PHE A 28 -17.24 -2.85 57.61
C PHE A 28 -17.17 -2.21 56.20
N ASP A 29 -17.49 -0.94 56.06
CA ASP A 29 -17.46 -0.23 54.78
C ASP A 29 -16.01 0.05 54.30
N GLU A 30 -15.06 0.03 55.25
CA GLU A 30 -13.63 0.23 54.95
C GLU A 30 -13.00 -1.02 54.32
N PHE A 31 -13.53 -2.22 54.66
CA PHE A 31 -13.00 -3.50 54.18
C PHE A 31 -13.67 -4.02 52.89
N PHE A 32 -14.94 -3.75 52.71
CA PHE A 32 -15.74 -4.23 51.54
C PHE A 32 -16.23 -3.09 50.68
N GLY A 33 -15.47 -2.06 50.46
CA GLY A 33 -15.77 -0.86 49.67
C GLY A 33 -17.04 -0.97 48.81
N ASN A 34 -18.08 -0.18 49.14
CA ASN A 34 -19.30 -0.13 48.36
C ASN A 34 -19.01 0.40 46.97
N TYR A 35 -19.02 -0.49 45.98
CA TYR A 35 -18.89 -0.15 44.56
C TYR A 35 -20.25 -0.25 43.89
N LYS A 36 -20.56 0.70 43.04
CA LYS A 36 -21.70 0.68 42.13
C LYS A 36 -21.23 0.64 40.72
N ASP A 37 -21.72 -0.32 39.96
CA ASP A 37 -21.49 -0.38 38.54
C ASP A 37 -22.48 0.56 37.84
N VAL A 38 -21.97 1.60 37.20
CA VAL A 38 -22.72 2.61 36.46
C VAL A 38 -22.45 2.44 34.95
N ARG A 39 -23.52 2.26 34.19
CA ARG A 39 -23.42 2.29 32.73
C ARG A 39 -23.20 3.73 32.27
N ALA A 40 -22.14 3.96 31.55
CA ALA A 40 -21.80 5.24 30.95
C ALA A 40 -21.75 5.08 29.44
N MET A 41 -22.60 5.81 28.74
CA MET A 41 -22.53 5.90 27.26
C MET A 41 -21.62 7.07 26.89
N ARG A 42 -20.74 6.81 25.94
CA ARG A 42 -19.89 7.83 25.33
C ARG A 42 -20.08 7.78 23.82
N ARG A 43 -20.19 8.97 23.22
CA ARG A 43 -20.37 9.12 21.76
C ARG A 43 -19.26 10.03 21.25
N SER A 44 -18.59 9.62 20.17
CA SER A 44 -17.64 10.47 19.48
C SER A 44 -18.36 11.59 18.71
N LYS A 45 -17.63 12.57 18.26
CA LYS A 45 -18.15 13.55 17.30
C LYS A 45 -18.18 12.91 15.90
N PRO A 46 -19.11 13.28 15.01
CA PRO A 46 -19.03 12.92 13.61
C PRO A 46 -17.80 13.55 12.97
N VAL A 47 -17.24 12.88 11.97
CA VAL A 47 -16.10 13.38 11.20
C VAL A 47 -16.52 13.53 9.75
N THR A 48 -16.41 14.73 9.21
CA THR A 48 -16.73 15.01 7.81
C THR A 48 -15.44 15.08 7.00
N ILE A 49 -15.38 14.33 5.89
CA ILE A 49 -14.27 14.26 4.95
C ILE A 49 -14.74 14.82 3.62
N GLN A 50 -13.97 15.76 3.06
CA GLN A 50 -14.18 16.29 1.72
C GLN A 50 -13.35 15.50 0.71
N VAL A 51 -13.99 14.70 -0.13
CA VAL A 51 -13.33 13.96 -1.21
C VAL A 51 -13.33 14.77 -2.49
N LYS A 52 -12.16 15.15 -2.97
CA LYS A 52 -11.96 15.94 -4.19
C LYS A 52 -11.67 15.05 -5.38
N GLU A 53 -12.16 15.43 -6.56
CA GLU A 53 -11.75 14.81 -7.82
C GLU A 53 -10.30 15.16 -8.14
N LEU A 54 -9.61 14.19 -8.77
CA LEU A 54 -8.30 14.45 -9.33
C LEU A 54 -8.41 15.31 -10.59
N PRO A 55 -7.50 16.28 -10.82
CA PRO A 55 -7.51 17.10 -12.02
C PRO A 55 -7.50 16.24 -13.29
N GLN A 56 -8.32 16.58 -14.28
CA GLN A 56 -8.29 15.91 -15.58
C GLN A 56 -7.12 16.42 -16.45
N PHE A 57 -6.73 17.68 -16.22
CA PHE A 57 -5.60 18.27 -16.93
C PHE A 57 -4.28 17.61 -16.51
N GLY A 58 -3.47 17.23 -17.50
CA GLY A 58 -2.17 16.60 -17.26
C GLY A 58 -2.22 15.13 -16.82
N LYS A 59 -3.40 14.50 -16.80
CA LYS A 59 -3.55 13.09 -16.42
C LYS A 59 -2.93 12.18 -17.50
N PRO A 60 -1.90 11.36 -17.16
CA PRO A 60 -1.30 10.42 -18.10
C PRO A 60 -2.26 9.31 -18.52
N ALA A 61 -2.18 8.85 -19.77
CA ALA A 61 -3.04 7.76 -20.28
C ALA A 61 -2.90 6.45 -19.48
N GLY A 62 -1.72 6.17 -18.91
CA GLY A 62 -1.45 4.97 -18.10
C GLY A 62 -1.61 5.20 -16.60
N PHE A 63 -2.30 6.26 -16.15
CA PHE A 63 -2.50 6.53 -14.73
C PHE A 63 -3.39 5.49 -14.07
N GLY A 64 -2.83 4.71 -13.14
CA GLY A 64 -3.49 3.63 -12.42
C GLY A 64 -4.23 4.00 -11.13
N GLY A 65 -4.39 5.32 -10.82
CA GLY A 65 -5.10 5.76 -9.61
C GLY A 65 -4.24 5.91 -8.36
N THR A 66 -2.92 5.82 -8.45
CA THR A 66 -2.03 5.99 -7.30
C THR A 66 -1.90 7.45 -6.92
N VAL A 67 -2.23 7.77 -5.67
CA VAL A 67 -2.15 9.11 -5.07
C VAL A 67 -1.18 9.07 -3.89
N GLY A 68 -0.23 9.98 -3.84
CA GLY A 68 0.75 10.08 -2.77
C GLY A 68 2.11 10.52 -3.26
N ASN A 69 3.16 10.12 -2.55
CA ASN A 69 4.54 10.31 -2.96
C ASN A 69 5.21 8.94 -3.07
N VAL A 70 5.55 8.52 -4.29
CA VAL A 70 5.99 7.16 -4.58
C VAL A 70 7.31 7.18 -5.35
N THR A 71 8.23 6.32 -4.95
CA THR A 71 9.45 5.98 -5.68
C THR A 71 9.33 4.56 -6.21
N MET A 72 10.02 4.26 -7.31
CA MET A 72 10.05 2.94 -7.93
C MET A 72 11.51 2.54 -8.18
N ALA A 73 11.84 1.30 -7.83
CA ALA A 73 13.09 0.65 -8.15
C ALA A 73 12.82 -0.67 -8.87
N THR A 74 13.65 -0.98 -9.85
CA THR A 74 13.60 -2.26 -10.57
C THR A 74 14.93 -3.00 -10.42
N SER A 75 14.90 -4.32 -10.43
CA SER A 75 16.12 -5.15 -10.41
C SER A 75 15.91 -6.44 -11.19
N LEU A 76 17.00 -6.98 -11.70
CA LEU A 76 17.07 -8.24 -12.41
C LEU A 76 18.09 -9.15 -11.70
N SER A 77 17.77 -10.43 -11.51
CA SER A 77 18.65 -11.36 -10.79
C SER A 77 19.92 -11.72 -11.57
N ALA A 78 19.85 -11.72 -12.90
CA ALA A 78 20.99 -11.97 -13.79
C ALA A 78 20.75 -11.35 -15.17
N ASP A 79 21.79 -10.87 -15.80
CA ASP A 79 21.81 -10.33 -17.16
C ASP A 79 22.35 -11.32 -18.20
N THR A 80 22.96 -12.42 -17.75
CA THR A 80 23.52 -13.48 -18.58
C THR A 80 23.10 -14.84 -18.01
N VAL A 81 22.39 -15.62 -18.82
CA VAL A 81 21.81 -16.92 -18.43
C VAL A 81 21.87 -17.89 -19.59
N ASN A 82 21.55 -19.18 -19.35
CA ASN A 82 21.31 -20.12 -20.43
C ASN A 82 19.82 -20.18 -20.78
N ALA A 83 19.51 -20.63 -21.99
CA ALA A 83 18.11 -20.89 -22.36
C ALA A 83 17.47 -21.88 -21.36
N ASN A 84 16.25 -21.60 -20.94
CA ASN A 84 15.46 -22.27 -19.91
C ASN A 84 15.90 -22.03 -18.46
N ASP A 85 16.92 -21.22 -18.19
CA ASP A 85 17.20 -20.77 -16.83
C ASP A 85 16.19 -19.71 -16.39
N ALA A 86 15.82 -19.75 -15.11
CA ALA A 86 14.87 -18.80 -14.54
C ALA A 86 15.57 -17.49 -14.12
N ILE A 87 14.96 -16.37 -14.45
CA ILE A 87 15.38 -15.02 -14.04
C ILE A 87 14.26 -14.40 -13.21
N THR A 88 14.60 -13.67 -12.16
CA THR A 88 13.64 -12.88 -11.39
C THR A 88 13.76 -11.41 -11.76
N TYR A 89 12.67 -10.83 -12.25
CA TYR A 89 12.52 -9.39 -12.43
C TYR A 89 11.67 -8.83 -11.31
N LYS A 90 12.20 -7.89 -10.53
CA LYS A 90 11.53 -7.32 -9.37
C LYS A 90 11.28 -5.85 -9.55
N VAL A 91 10.05 -5.43 -9.24
CA VAL A 91 9.65 -4.02 -9.13
C VAL A 91 9.25 -3.73 -7.69
N THR A 92 9.84 -2.69 -7.11
CA THR A 92 9.54 -2.26 -5.74
C THR A 92 9.09 -0.81 -5.74
N PHE A 93 7.90 -0.57 -5.21
CA PHE A 93 7.37 0.76 -4.95
C PHE A 93 7.52 1.07 -3.47
N ARG A 94 7.97 2.28 -3.13
CA ARG A 94 8.10 2.76 -1.75
C ARG A 94 7.55 4.17 -1.65
N GLY A 95 6.91 4.49 -0.53
CA GLY A 95 6.42 5.84 -0.29
C GLY A 95 5.25 5.93 0.65
N THR A 96 4.44 6.96 0.42
CA THR A 96 3.23 7.27 1.19
C THR A 96 2.05 7.45 0.25
N GLY A 97 0.86 7.11 0.72
CA GLY A 97 -0.37 7.28 -0.06
C GLY A 97 -1.24 6.03 -0.12
N ASN A 98 -1.99 5.86 -1.20
CA ASN A 98 -2.90 4.72 -1.35
C ASN A 98 -2.21 3.44 -1.84
N LEU A 99 -1.00 3.14 -1.32
CA LEU A 99 -0.17 1.98 -1.70
C LEU A 99 -0.91 0.64 -1.58
N LYS A 100 -1.89 0.56 -0.69
CA LYS A 100 -2.74 -0.64 -0.54
C LYS A 100 -3.51 -1.00 -1.82
N LEU A 101 -3.81 -0.03 -2.67
CA LEU A 101 -4.56 -0.20 -3.92
C LEU A 101 -3.66 -0.40 -5.14
N LEU A 102 -2.33 -0.35 -4.96
CA LEU A 102 -1.37 -0.46 -6.03
C LEU A 102 -1.45 -1.86 -6.65
N LYS A 103 -1.53 -1.90 -7.98
CA LYS A 103 -1.59 -3.15 -8.77
C LYS A 103 -0.26 -3.42 -9.43
N ALA A 104 -0.03 -4.69 -9.79
CA ALA A 104 1.13 -5.10 -10.55
C ALA A 104 1.22 -4.30 -11.86
N PRO A 105 2.38 -3.70 -12.17
CA PRO A 105 2.55 -2.96 -13.41
C PRO A 105 2.57 -3.92 -14.61
N THR A 106 2.05 -3.44 -15.73
CA THR A 106 2.19 -4.15 -17.01
C THR A 106 3.62 -3.98 -17.52
N ILE A 107 4.29 -5.08 -17.81
CA ILE A 107 5.66 -5.12 -18.30
C ILE A 107 5.67 -5.79 -19.65
N ASN A 108 6.31 -5.16 -20.64
CA ASN A 108 6.48 -5.72 -21.98
C ASN A 108 7.74 -6.59 -22.01
N PHE A 109 7.61 -7.83 -21.59
CA PHE A 109 8.68 -8.81 -21.73
C PHE A 109 8.81 -9.27 -23.18
N PRO A 110 10.01 -9.71 -23.64
CA PRO A 110 10.19 -10.33 -24.95
C PRO A 110 9.25 -11.51 -25.17
N LEU A 111 8.74 -11.71 -26.38
CA LEU A 111 7.79 -12.78 -26.70
C LEU A 111 8.35 -14.19 -26.49
N ASP A 112 9.67 -14.34 -26.60
CA ASP A 112 10.37 -15.61 -26.36
C ASP A 112 10.54 -15.96 -24.90
N PHE A 113 10.04 -15.11 -23.99
CA PHE A 113 10.10 -15.35 -22.56
C PHE A 113 8.76 -15.94 -22.09
N GLU A 114 8.83 -17.02 -21.34
CA GLU A 114 7.70 -17.47 -20.54
C GLU A 114 7.66 -16.65 -19.26
N VAL A 115 6.51 -16.04 -19.00
CA VAL A 115 6.32 -15.10 -17.89
C VAL A 115 5.25 -15.65 -16.97
N TYR A 116 5.56 -15.78 -15.70
CA TYR A 116 4.62 -16.20 -14.67
C TYR A 116 4.03 -15.00 -13.94
N ASP A 117 2.84 -15.20 -13.37
CA ASP A 117 2.18 -14.18 -12.56
C ASP A 117 3.09 -13.73 -11.41
N PRO A 118 3.16 -12.43 -11.13
CA PRO A 118 4.07 -11.92 -10.13
C PRO A 118 3.68 -12.33 -8.72
N LYS A 119 4.67 -12.70 -7.93
CA LYS A 119 4.53 -12.79 -6.49
C LYS A 119 4.51 -11.39 -5.89
N GLU A 120 3.41 -11.08 -5.19
CA GLU A 120 3.23 -9.81 -4.51
C GLU A 120 3.67 -9.89 -3.05
N SER A 121 4.35 -8.85 -2.57
CA SER A 121 4.70 -8.65 -1.16
C SER A 121 4.42 -7.22 -0.74
N ARG A 122 3.76 -7.04 0.42
CA ARG A 122 3.38 -5.74 0.98
C ARG A 122 3.91 -5.63 2.40
N ASP A 123 4.64 -4.54 2.65
CA ASP A 123 5.08 -4.12 3.98
C ASP A 123 4.56 -2.69 4.19
N LEU A 124 3.39 -2.58 4.81
CA LEU A 124 2.64 -1.34 4.92
C LEU A 124 2.29 -1.04 6.37
N ASN A 125 2.58 0.19 6.79
CA ASN A 125 2.16 0.74 8.08
C ASN A 125 1.04 1.76 7.86
N ILE A 126 -0.04 1.63 8.62
CA ILE A 126 -1.15 2.57 8.64
C ILE A 126 -0.92 3.51 9.82
N THR A 127 -0.81 4.81 9.54
CA THR A 127 -0.63 5.87 10.53
C THR A 127 -1.77 6.87 10.44
N GLU A 128 -1.86 7.79 11.41
CA GLU A 128 -2.82 8.89 11.39
C GLU A 128 -2.67 9.79 10.13
N ASN A 129 -1.45 9.84 9.56
CA ASN A 129 -1.12 10.63 8.36
C ASN A 129 -1.26 9.84 7.04
N GLY A 130 -1.78 8.62 7.10
CA GLY A 130 -1.98 7.76 5.93
C GLY A 130 -1.13 6.48 5.94
N THR A 131 -1.14 5.77 4.82
CA THR A 131 -0.38 4.53 4.65
C THR A 131 1.01 4.84 4.12
N THR A 132 2.03 4.24 4.74
CA THR A 132 3.43 4.32 4.31
C THR A 132 4.03 2.92 4.24
N GLY A 133 5.04 2.73 3.40
CA GLY A 133 5.73 1.46 3.30
C GLY A 133 6.18 1.08 1.90
N SER A 134 6.19 -0.22 1.60
CA SER A 134 6.60 -0.75 0.32
C SER A 134 5.68 -1.85 -0.21
N VAL A 135 5.60 -1.91 -1.54
CA VAL A 135 4.93 -2.98 -2.29
C VAL A 135 5.89 -3.47 -3.34
N SER A 136 6.10 -4.77 -3.44
CA SER A 136 6.95 -5.36 -4.48
C SER A 136 6.23 -6.45 -5.25
N PHE A 137 6.60 -6.54 -6.54
CA PHE A 137 6.14 -7.55 -7.47
C PHE A 137 7.35 -8.25 -8.07
N GLU A 138 7.41 -9.57 -7.91
CA GLU A 138 8.49 -10.41 -8.41
C GLU A 138 7.95 -11.30 -9.53
N TYR A 139 8.43 -11.06 -10.75
CA TYR A 139 8.10 -11.83 -11.94
C TYR A 139 9.16 -12.89 -12.16
N LEU A 140 8.76 -14.16 -12.25
CA LEU A 140 9.61 -15.23 -12.74
C LEU A 140 9.50 -15.24 -14.26
N ILE A 141 10.62 -15.09 -14.96
CA ILE A 141 10.70 -15.09 -16.42
C ILE A 141 11.71 -16.13 -16.89
N ILE A 142 11.40 -16.85 -17.96
CA ILE A 142 12.24 -17.93 -18.48
C ILE A 142 12.43 -17.72 -19.98
N PRO A 143 13.63 -17.28 -20.46
CA PRO A 143 13.94 -17.20 -21.87
C PRO A 143 14.00 -18.60 -22.49
N ARG A 144 13.29 -18.81 -23.59
CA ARG A 144 13.20 -20.13 -24.23
C ARG A 144 14.27 -20.35 -25.29
N TYR A 145 14.81 -19.28 -25.86
CA TYR A 145 15.81 -19.36 -26.93
C TYR A 145 17.02 -18.51 -26.61
N SER A 146 18.17 -18.91 -27.18
CA SER A 146 19.40 -18.14 -27.09
C SER A 146 19.31 -16.86 -27.94
N GLY A 147 19.88 -15.77 -27.46
CA GLY A 147 19.86 -14.47 -28.16
C GLY A 147 20.11 -13.31 -27.21
N ASP A 148 20.11 -12.13 -27.77
CA ASP A 148 20.19 -10.89 -27.01
C ASP A 148 18.80 -10.26 -26.92
N TYR A 149 18.35 -10.02 -25.72
CA TYR A 149 17.01 -9.53 -25.42
C TYR A 149 17.06 -8.25 -24.63
N LYS A 150 15.99 -7.46 -24.74
CA LYS A 150 15.86 -6.20 -24.04
C LYS A 150 14.53 -6.14 -23.30
N ILE A 151 14.58 -5.87 -22.01
CA ILE A 151 13.39 -5.50 -21.23
C ILE A 151 13.37 -3.97 -21.17
N PRO A 152 12.37 -3.30 -21.76
CA PRO A 152 12.30 -1.84 -21.77
C PRO A 152 12.03 -1.30 -20.36
N ALA A 153 12.44 -0.07 -20.13
CA ALA A 153 12.12 0.64 -18.90
C ALA A 153 10.62 0.77 -18.72
N ILE A 154 10.11 0.30 -17.57
CA ILE A 154 8.71 0.50 -17.22
C ILE A 154 8.47 1.95 -16.78
N ARG A 155 7.28 2.47 -17.07
CA ARG A 155 6.85 3.81 -16.65
C ARG A 155 5.69 3.68 -15.67
N PHE A 156 5.75 4.44 -14.60
CA PHE A 156 4.71 4.47 -13.59
C PHE A 156 4.31 5.90 -13.28
N SER A 157 3.00 6.16 -13.33
CA SER A 157 2.45 7.49 -13.09
C SER A 157 1.64 7.52 -11.80
N TYR A 158 1.84 8.56 -11.01
CA TYR A 158 1.09 8.81 -9.79
C TYR A 158 0.72 10.28 -9.67
N PHE A 159 -0.28 10.58 -8.85
CA PHE A 159 -0.66 11.94 -8.52
C PHE A 159 0.00 12.34 -7.20
N ASP A 160 0.85 13.35 -7.24
CA ASP A 160 1.49 13.91 -6.06
C ASP A 160 0.56 14.95 -5.42
N SER A 161 0.01 14.60 -4.25
CA SER A 161 -0.93 15.46 -3.53
C SER A 161 -0.27 16.69 -2.91
N GLN A 162 1.05 16.73 -2.76
CA GLN A 162 1.76 17.88 -2.23
C GLN A 162 1.93 18.97 -3.30
N SER A 163 2.38 18.57 -4.49
CA SER A 163 2.54 19.49 -5.63
C SER A 163 1.25 19.65 -6.46
N ASN A 164 0.22 18.85 -6.17
CA ASN A 164 -1.05 18.80 -6.89
C ASN A 164 -0.88 18.57 -8.39
N THR A 165 0.08 17.70 -8.76
CA THR A 165 0.44 17.38 -10.15
C THR A 165 0.62 15.89 -10.36
N TYR A 166 0.44 15.44 -11.62
CA TYR A 166 0.83 14.11 -12.02
C TYR A 166 2.33 14.02 -12.26
N LYS A 167 2.94 12.97 -11.75
CA LYS A 167 4.35 12.64 -11.95
C LYS A 167 4.49 11.26 -12.59
N THR A 168 5.47 11.13 -13.47
CA THR A 168 5.82 9.83 -14.09
C THR A 168 7.28 9.53 -13.77
N ILE A 169 7.51 8.33 -13.22
CA ILE A 169 8.84 7.79 -12.93
C ILE A 169 9.10 6.61 -13.86
N ALA A 170 10.38 6.39 -14.20
CA ALA A 170 10.81 5.31 -15.06
C ALA A 170 11.75 4.38 -14.29
N GLY A 171 11.62 3.07 -14.53
CA GLY A 171 12.56 2.06 -14.06
C GLY A 171 13.81 2.00 -14.95
N ALA A 172 14.68 1.04 -14.64
CA ALA A 172 15.82 0.74 -15.49
C ALA A 172 15.39 -0.11 -16.71
N GLU A 173 16.16 0.02 -17.78
CA GLU A 173 16.14 -0.87 -18.94
C GLU A 173 17.17 -1.98 -18.71
N TYR A 174 16.88 -3.20 -19.14
CA TYR A 174 17.78 -4.35 -18.99
C TYR A 174 18.05 -5.02 -20.32
N ASN A 175 19.32 -5.30 -20.58
CA ASN A 175 19.76 -6.15 -21.67
C ASN A 175 20.12 -7.52 -21.10
N ILE A 176 19.64 -8.59 -21.73
CA ILE A 176 19.83 -9.96 -21.28
C ILE A 176 20.48 -10.76 -22.40
N HIS A 177 21.63 -11.36 -22.11
CA HIS A 177 22.32 -12.28 -23.01
C HIS A 177 21.95 -13.72 -22.64
N VAL A 178 21.26 -14.41 -23.53
CA VAL A 178 20.85 -15.82 -23.34
C VAL A 178 21.74 -16.72 -24.19
N ARG A 179 22.49 -17.59 -23.54
CA ARG A 179 23.33 -18.61 -24.16
C ARG A 179 22.50 -19.81 -24.55
N LYS A 180 23.03 -20.66 -25.47
CA LYS A 180 22.41 -21.96 -25.72
C LYS A 180 22.36 -22.76 -24.43
N GLY A 181 21.21 -23.32 -24.12
CA GLY A 181 21.09 -24.32 -23.05
C GLY A 181 21.90 -25.59 -23.37
N ALA A 182 22.27 -26.31 -22.34
CA ALA A 182 22.93 -27.61 -22.48
C ALA A 182 21.99 -28.64 -23.09
#